data_93a10a3427386ffc0cd67596f29a1173
#
_entry.id   93a10a3427386ffc0cd67596f29a1173
#
_cell.length_a   1.000
_cell.length_b   1.000
_cell.length_c   1.000
_cell.angle_alpha   90.00
_cell.angle_beta   90.00
_cell.angle_gamma   90.00
#
_symmetry.space_group_name_H-M   'P 1'
#
loop_
_entity.id
_entity.type
_entity.pdbx_description
1 polymer ?
#
loop_
_entity_poly.entity_id
_entity_poly.type
_entity_poly.pdbx_seq_one_letter_code
_entity_poly.pdbx_strand_id
1 'polypeptide(L)'
;METAAGAAAGESVDRIEQLRARAARLREHSLRATSEAGSGHPTSCLSAADLVAALFFDVMRYDPADPGNPQADRFILSKGHAAPLLYAAWAETGAFPVERLLTLRRIDSDLEGHPTPRFPAVLAATGSLGQGLSVGVGAAWSAKQLDHRDQRIYVLLGDGEVAEGSVWEAAAIAAHYRLDNLVAIVDVNGLGQSQRTMEGHDTARYAARFAAFGWHATAIDGHDVSAIVRAFDAAAAVRDRPVAILARTNKGQGVSTLADRDNWHGKAVKKGADLEAALAEIRTAAPSVPLSPVRARVGARVAPAAAAAKPMDGPQYRADDQVATREAYGTALAKLGSVNPLITVIDGDTKNSTFAERFLAAHPERYLEGFIAEQNMVGAAIGLSACGKIPFVSTFACFLTRAFDQIRMAAVSRATIKLAGSHCGVSIGEDGPSQMGLED
;
A
#
# COMPACT_ATOMS: atom_id res chain seq x y z
N MET A 1 -0.57 31.20 33.15
CA MET A 1 -0.73 29.80 32.77
C MET A 1 -2.05 29.55 32.00
N GLU A 2 -3.13 30.27 32.24
CA GLU A 2 -4.41 30.13 31.52
C GLU A 2 -4.36 30.53 30.01
N THR A 3 -3.53 31.49 29.62
CA THR A 3 -3.46 31.97 28.23
C THR A 3 -2.81 30.98 27.27
N ALA A 4 -1.83 30.20 27.71
CA ALA A 4 -1.14 29.21 26.85
C ALA A 4 -2.00 27.95 26.62
N ALA A 5 -2.75 27.51 27.64
CA ALA A 5 -3.67 26.37 27.50
C ALA A 5 -4.89 26.72 26.63
N GLY A 6 -5.40 27.96 26.71
CA GLY A 6 -6.48 28.44 25.86
C GLY A 6 -6.06 28.58 24.38
N ALA A 7 -4.85 29.05 24.12
CA ALA A 7 -4.30 29.15 22.76
C ALA A 7 -4.10 27.76 22.14
N ALA A 8 -3.52 26.82 22.88
CA ALA A 8 -3.33 25.44 22.40
C ALA A 8 -4.67 24.71 22.15
N ALA A 9 -5.69 24.95 22.97
CA ALA A 9 -7.03 24.42 22.75
C ALA A 9 -7.68 25.03 21.51
N GLY A 10 -7.53 26.32 21.28
CA GLY A 10 -8.05 27.03 20.09
C GLY A 10 -7.39 26.54 18.79
N GLU A 11 -6.07 26.38 18.77
CA GLU A 11 -5.32 25.82 17.65
C GLU A 11 -5.72 24.36 17.34
N SER A 12 -6.00 23.56 18.38
CA SER A 12 -6.48 22.18 18.22
C SER A 12 -7.88 22.13 17.60
N VAL A 13 -8.79 23.00 17.97
CA VAL A 13 -10.14 23.08 17.40
C VAL A 13 -10.08 23.51 15.94
N ASP A 14 -9.30 24.54 15.61
CA ASP A 14 -9.14 25.01 14.21
C ASP A 14 -8.55 23.91 13.32
N ARG A 15 -7.55 23.14 13.80
CA ARG A 15 -6.96 22.00 13.09
C ARG A 15 -8.02 20.94 12.74
N ILE A 16 -8.88 20.56 13.69
CA ILE A 16 -9.92 19.55 13.49
C ILE A 16 -10.98 20.04 12.48
N GLU A 17 -11.42 21.29 12.59
CA GLU A 17 -12.39 21.87 11.66
C GLU A 17 -11.82 21.98 10.23
N GLN A 18 -10.54 22.34 10.08
CA GLN A 18 -9.89 22.32 8.77
C GLN A 18 -9.85 20.92 8.16
N LEU A 19 -9.56 19.88 8.95
CA LEU A 19 -9.53 18.49 8.48
C LEU A 19 -10.95 18.02 8.08
N ARG A 20 -12.00 18.38 8.82
CA ARG A 20 -13.40 18.14 8.45
C ARG A 20 -13.77 18.81 7.14
N ALA A 21 -13.38 20.08 6.97
CA ALA A 21 -13.60 20.80 5.73
C ALA A 21 -12.85 20.16 4.54
N ARG A 22 -11.60 19.70 4.75
CA ARG A 22 -10.85 18.92 3.74
C ARG A 22 -11.57 17.63 3.38
N ALA A 23 -12.05 16.86 4.36
CA ALA A 23 -12.78 15.62 4.11
C ALA A 23 -14.06 15.87 3.27
N ALA A 24 -14.79 16.94 3.55
CA ALA A 24 -15.93 17.33 2.74
C ALA A 24 -15.55 17.64 1.28
N ARG A 25 -14.46 18.38 1.04
CA ARG A 25 -13.94 18.63 -0.31
C ARG A 25 -13.52 17.34 -1.02
N LEU A 26 -12.85 16.41 -0.34
CA LEU A 26 -12.48 15.12 -0.91
C LEU A 26 -13.72 14.32 -1.34
N ARG A 27 -14.79 14.35 -0.55
CA ARG A 27 -16.10 13.75 -0.90
C ARG A 27 -16.71 14.42 -2.14
N GLU A 28 -16.76 15.74 -2.17
CA GLU A 28 -17.27 16.52 -3.30
C GLU A 28 -16.51 16.19 -4.60
N HIS A 29 -15.18 16.22 -4.58
CA HIS A 29 -14.34 15.90 -5.73
C HIS A 29 -14.53 14.47 -6.21
N SER A 30 -14.62 13.50 -5.29
CA SER A 30 -14.86 12.09 -5.63
C SER A 30 -16.22 11.89 -6.32
N LEU A 31 -17.26 12.57 -5.84
CA LEU A 31 -18.59 12.55 -6.46
C LEU A 31 -18.57 13.16 -7.85
N ARG A 32 -17.98 14.36 -8.00
CA ARG A 32 -17.89 15.04 -9.31
C ARG A 32 -17.11 14.21 -10.32
N ALA A 33 -15.94 13.70 -9.94
CA ALA A 33 -15.10 12.91 -10.84
C ALA A 33 -15.79 11.62 -11.29
N THR A 34 -16.42 10.89 -10.39
CA THR A 34 -17.13 9.64 -10.72
C THR A 34 -18.41 9.89 -11.52
N SER A 35 -19.14 10.95 -11.20
CA SER A 35 -20.34 11.38 -11.95
C SER A 35 -19.96 11.81 -13.37
N GLU A 36 -18.86 12.57 -13.55
CA GLU A 36 -18.34 12.96 -14.86
C GLU A 36 -17.94 11.75 -15.70
N ALA A 37 -17.24 10.78 -15.09
CA ALA A 37 -16.86 9.54 -15.75
C ALA A 37 -18.05 8.59 -16.03
N GLY A 38 -19.22 8.82 -15.41
CA GLY A 38 -20.38 7.91 -15.48
C GLY A 38 -20.12 6.56 -14.83
N SER A 39 -19.03 6.38 -14.09
CA SER A 39 -18.60 5.12 -13.48
C SER A 39 -17.61 5.37 -12.34
N GLY A 40 -17.46 4.41 -11.43
CA GLY A 40 -16.52 4.48 -10.30
C GLY A 40 -17.18 4.09 -8.99
N HIS A 41 -16.45 4.26 -7.88
CA HIS A 41 -16.87 3.77 -6.58
C HIS A 41 -17.00 4.93 -5.56
N PRO A 42 -17.89 5.90 -5.77
CA PRO A 42 -18.00 7.07 -4.91
C PRO A 42 -18.25 6.69 -3.45
N THR A 43 -19.13 5.72 -3.17
CA THR A 43 -19.46 5.32 -1.79
C THR A 43 -18.25 4.84 -0.98
N SER A 44 -17.29 4.17 -1.64
CA SER A 44 -16.02 3.75 -1.01
C SER A 44 -15.04 4.92 -0.81
N CYS A 45 -15.16 5.98 -1.60
CA CYS A 45 -14.42 7.23 -1.42
C CYS A 45 -14.98 8.01 -0.22
N LEU A 46 -16.31 8.09 -0.13
CA LEU A 46 -16.99 8.85 0.91
C LEU A 46 -16.74 8.26 2.31
N SER A 47 -16.64 6.91 2.44
CA SER A 47 -16.37 6.27 3.72
C SER A 47 -15.01 6.65 4.29
N ALA A 48 -13.96 6.65 3.46
CA ALA A 48 -12.57 6.84 3.90
C ALA A 48 -12.10 8.31 3.87
N ALA A 49 -12.96 9.26 3.52
CA ALA A 49 -12.55 10.65 3.30
C ALA A 49 -11.97 11.33 4.55
N ASP A 50 -12.51 11.07 5.74
CA ASP A 50 -11.98 11.62 7.00
C ASP A 50 -10.60 11.07 7.33
N LEU A 51 -10.40 9.76 7.12
CA LEU A 51 -9.12 9.07 7.31
C LEU A 51 -8.04 9.63 6.37
N VAL A 52 -8.38 9.80 5.10
CA VAL A 52 -7.47 10.32 4.09
C VAL A 52 -7.19 11.81 4.30
N ALA A 53 -8.20 12.59 4.74
CA ALA A 53 -8.00 14.00 5.06
C ALA A 53 -7.01 14.16 6.23
N ALA A 54 -7.18 13.44 7.33
CA ALA A 54 -6.24 13.47 8.45
C ALA A 54 -4.84 13.02 8.02
N LEU A 55 -4.75 11.93 7.25
CA LEU A 55 -3.47 11.41 6.78
C LEU A 55 -2.72 12.41 5.89
N PHE A 56 -3.36 12.97 4.87
CA PHE A 56 -2.72 13.83 3.88
C PHE A 56 -2.45 15.25 4.40
N PHE A 57 -3.38 15.84 5.13
CA PHE A 57 -3.26 17.25 5.50
C PHE A 57 -2.64 17.48 6.88
N ASP A 58 -2.44 16.41 7.65
CA ASP A 58 -1.92 16.54 9.01
C ASP A 58 -0.73 15.61 9.32
N VAL A 59 -0.75 14.35 8.89
CA VAL A 59 0.17 13.30 9.34
C VAL A 59 1.34 13.08 8.40
N MET A 60 1.07 12.79 7.13
CA MET A 60 2.09 12.42 6.15
C MET A 60 3.08 13.55 5.86
N ARG A 61 4.35 13.17 5.71
CA ARG A 61 5.44 14.06 5.31
C ARG A 61 5.71 13.85 3.82
N TYR A 62 5.43 14.84 3.01
CA TYR A 62 5.64 14.83 1.56
C TYR A 62 5.80 16.24 1.02
N ASP A 63 6.17 16.35 -0.26
CA ASP A 63 6.18 17.59 -1.02
C ASP A 63 5.10 17.53 -2.10
N PRO A 64 4.07 18.41 -2.08
CA PRO A 64 3.06 18.46 -3.13
C PRO A 64 3.62 18.69 -4.54
N ALA A 65 4.75 19.41 -4.65
CA ALA A 65 5.39 19.69 -5.93
C ALA A 65 6.20 18.50 -6.45
N ASP A 66 6.56 17.53 -5.57
CA ASP A 66 7.28 16.31 -5.92
C ASP A 66 6.64 15.08 -5.27
N PRO A 67 5.44 14.63 -5.73
CA PRO A 67 4.72 13.49 -5.15
C PRO A 67 5.52 12.17 -5.18
N GLY A 68 6.48 12.08 -6.08
CA GLY A 68 7.37 10.92 -6.23
C GLY A 68 8.66 10.99 -5.39
N ASN A 69 8.83 11.98 -4.51
CA ASN A 69 10.05 12.15 -3.70
C ASN A 69 10.35 10.88 -2.89
N PRO A 70 11.52 10.24 -3.07
CA PRO A 70 11.84 8.99 -2.37
C PRO A 70 12.00 9.14 -0.85
N GLN A 71 12.12 10.36 -0.34
CA GLN A 71 12.22 10.65 1.10
C GLN A 71 10.85 10.86 1.76
N ALA A 72 9.78 11.05 0.96
CA ALA A 72 8.43 11.25 1.48
C ALA A 72 7.88 9.97 2.10
N ASP A 73 7.02 10.10 3.09
CA ASP A 73 6.17 9.00 3.55
C ASP A 73 5.35 8.47 2.36
N ARG A 74 4.96 7.20 2.41
CA ARG A 74 4.25 6.56 1.31
C ARG A 74 2.83 6.20 1.70
N PHE A 75 1.93 6.43 0.78
CA PHE A 75 0.55 5.98 0.90
C PHE A 75 0.22 4.95 -0.18
N ILE A 76 -0.30 3.80 0.23
CA ILE A 76 -0.76 2.73 -0.64
C ILE A 76 -2.26 2.58 -0.44
N LEU A 77 -3.02 2.89 -1.47
CA LEU A 77 -4.46 2.66 -1.48
C LEU A 77 -4.73 1.21 -1.90
N SER A 78 -4.72 0.27 -0.93
CA SER A 78 -4.93 -1.15 -1.19
C SER A 78 -6.34 -1.44 -1.73
N LYS A 79 -7.38 -0.80 -1.16
CA LYS A 79 -8.73 -0.75 -1.74
C LYS A 79 -8.77 0.14 -2.99
N GLY A 80 -8.05 -0.26 -4.04
CA GLY A 80 -7.75 0.55 -5.21
C GLY A 80 -8.95 1.14 -5.96
N HIS A 81 -10.13 0.55 -5.78
CA HIS A 81 -11.37 1.08 -6.33
C HIS A 81 -11.76 2.47 -5.78
N ALA A 82 -11.21 2.88 -4.63
CA ALA A 82 -11.35 4.24 -4.11
C ALA A 82 -10.35 5.25 -4.73
N ALA A 83 -9.77 4.96 -5.90
CA ALA A 83 -8.84 5.82 -6.62
C ALA A 83 -9.28 7.29 -6.75
N PRO A 84 -10.57 7.62 -6.99
CA PRO A 84 -11.01 9.03 -7.04
C PRO A 84 -10.68 9.80 -5.76
N LEU A 85 -10.75 9.17 -4.58
CA LEU A 85 -10.37 9.79 -3.31
C LEU A 85 -8.86 10.09 -3.24
N LEU A 86 -8.02 9.18 -3.71
CA LEU A 86 -6.57 9.38 -3.78
C LEU A 86 -6.22 10.57 -4.68
N TYR A 87 -6.84 10.63 -5.87
CA TYR A 87 -6.61 11.73 -6.80
C TYR A 87 -7.15 13.05 -6.27
N ALA A 88 -8.31 13.04 -5.62
CA ALA A 88 -8.87 14.21 -4.94
C ALA A 88 -7.92 14.73 -3.84
N ALA A 89 -7.34 13.83 -3.04
CA ALA A 89 -6.38 14.21 -2.01
C ALA A 89 -5.15 14.91 -2.63
N TRP A 90 -4.54 14.36 -3.67
CA TRP A 90 -3.41 14.98 -4.35
C TRP A 90 -3.78 16.30 -5.05
N ALA A 91 -4.96 16.41 -5.66
CA ALA A 91 -5.42 17.68 -6.24
C ALA A 91 -5.57 18.77 -5.16
N GLU A 92 -6.16 18.41 -4.00
CA GLU A 92 -6.34 19.34 -2.88
C GLU A 92 -5.02 19.76 -2.20
N THR A 93 -3.94 19.00 -2.39
CA THR A 93 -2.59 19.44 -1.98
C THR A 93 -1.99 20.48 -2.92
N GLY A 94 -2.56 20.66 -4.10
CA GLY A 94 -2.04 21.54 -5.15
C GLY A 94 -1.04 20.85 -6.10
N ALA A 95 -0.88 19.52 -6.02
CA ALA A 95 0.00 18.77 -6.91
C ALA A 95 -0.39 18.88 -8.40
N PHE A 96 -1.68 19.09 -8.66
CA PHE A 96 -2.23 19.37 -9.99
C PHE A 96 -3.60 20.08 -9.88
N PRO A 97 -4.09 20.75 -10.96
CA PRO A 97 -5.35 21.45 -10.96
C PRO A 97 -6.55 20.52 -10.70
N VAL A 98 -7.50 20.95 -9.86
CA VAL A 98 -8.70 20.17 -9.47
C VAL A 98 -9.54 19.77 -10.69
N GLU A 99 -9.59 20.61 -11.72
CA GLU A 99 -10.35 20.37 -12.95
C GLU A 99 -9.88 19.09 -13.67
N ARG A 100 -8.61 18.71 -13.49
CA ARG A 100 -8.09 17.46 -14.06
C ARG A 100 -8.78 16.21 -13.50
N LEU A 101 -9.39 16.27 -12.33
CA LEU A 101 -10.20 15.17 -11.76
C LEU A 101 -11.35 14.74 -12.69
N LEU A 102 -11.84 15.66 -13.54
CA LEU A 102 -12.90 15.37 -14.52
C LEU A 102 -12.38 14.53 -15.72
N THR A 103 -11.09 14.25 -15.79
CA THR A 103 -10.52 13.31 -16.78
C THR A 103 -10.45 11.88 -16.27
N LEU A 104 -11.01 11.60 -15.10
CA LEU A 104 -11.04 10.26 -14.50
C LEU A 104 -11.52 9.22 -15.52
N ARG A 105 -10.77 8.10 -15.67
CA ARG A 105 -11.06 6.97 -16.57
C ARG A 105 -11.05 7.29 -18.07
N ARG A 106 -10.62 8.46 -18.51
CA ARG A 106 -10.35 8.70 -19.93
C ARG A 106 -9.10 7.94 -20.36
N ILE A 107 -9.06 7.48 -21.61
CA ILE A 107 -7.96 6.67 -22.14
C ILE A 107 -6.61 7.41 -22.14
N ASP A 108 -6.65 8.72 -22.30
CA ASP A 108 -5.50 9.62 -22.33
C ASP A 108 -5.11 10.16 -20.94
N SER A 109 -5.88 9.84 -19.90
CA SER A 109 -5.60 10.27 -18.52
C SER A 109 -4.82 9.22 -17.75
N ASP A 110 -3.96 9.67 -16.83
CA ASP A 110 -3.30 8.83 -15.84
C ASP A 110 -4.13 8.67 -14.53
N LEU A 111 -5.30 9.34 -14.48
CA LEU A 111 -6.29 9.17 -13.41
C LEU A 111 -7.17 7.96 -13.74
N GLU A 112 -6.59 6.77 -13.60
CA GLU A 112 -7.25 5.51 -13.93
C GLU A 112 -8.28 5.11 -12.88
N GLY A 113 -9.17 4.19 -13.22
CA GLY A 113 -10.23 3.71 -12.32
C GLY A 113 -9.71 2.97 -11.07
N HIS A 114 -8.48 2.44 -11.16
CA HIS A 114 -7.68 1.89 -10.06
C HIS A 114 -6.27 2.44 -10.23
N PRO A 115 -5.55 2.78 -9.14
CA PRO A 115 -4.30 3.50 -9.27
C PRO A 115 -3.19 2.60 -9.83
N THR A 116 -2.38 3.17 -10.72
CA THR A 116 -1.16 2.56 -11.25
C THR A 116 0.00 3.55 -11.18
N PRO A 117 1.27 3.10 -11.32
CA PRO A 117 2.44 3.98 -11.37
C PRO A 117 2.52 4.93 -12.57
N ARG A 118 1.48 5.00 -13.41
CA ARG A 118 1.31 6.11 -14.36
C ARG A 118 1.11 7.44 -13.63
N PHE A 119 0.47 7.39 -12.46
CA PHE A 119 0.41 8.54 -11.55
C PHE A 119 1.61 8.53 -10.60
N PRO A 120 2.46 9.58 -10.59
CA PRO A 120 3.80 9.55 -9.96
C PRO A 120 3.83 9.26 -8.45
N ALA A 121 2.73 9.53 -7.73
CA ALA A 121 2.63 9.26 -6.29
C ALA A 121 2.27 7.80 -5.96
N VAL A 122 1.94 6.98 -6.96
CA VAL A 122 1.52 5.59 -6.77
C VAL A 122 2.71 4.66 -6.88
N LEU A 123 3.01 3.93 -5.79
CA LEU A 123 4.13 2.98 -5.73
C LEU A 123 3.88 1.73 -6.58
N ALA A 124 2.67 1.20 -6.52
CA ALA A 124 2.29 -0.05 -7.17
C ALA A 124 0.84 0.01 -7.60
N ALA A 125 0.49 -0.73 -8.64
CA ALA A 125 -0.89 -0.90 -9.05
C ALA A 125 -1.67 -1.67 -7.98
N THR A 126 -2.89 -1.19 -7.68
CA THR A 126 -3.82 -1.85 -6.75
C THR A 126 -5.20 -1.97 -7.35
N GLY A 127 -6.11 -2.65 -6.66
CA GLY A 127 -7.46 -2.94 -7.14
C GLY A 127 -7.74 -4.42 -7.28
N SER A 128 -6.71 -5.26 -7.48
CA SER A 128 -6.74 -6.65 -7.09
C SER A 128 -6.50 -6.69 -5.58
N LEU A 129 -7.57 -6.98 -4.82
CA LEU A 129 -7.58 -6.78 -3.37
C LEU A 129 -6.59 -7.70 -2.63
N GLY A 130 -6.19 -7.29 -1.43
CA GLY A 130 -5.31 -8.03 -0.54
C GLY A 130 -3.81 -7.83 -0.79
N GLN A 131 -3.40 -7.10 -1.84
CA GLN A 131 -1.98 -7.03 -2.23
C GLN A 131 -1.24 -5.81 -1.67
N GLY A 132 -1.95 -4.72 -1.38
CA GLY A 132 -1.31 -3.47 -0.96
C GLY A 132 -0.51 -3.58 0.34
N LEU A 133 -0.92 -4.46 1.28
CA LEU A 133 -0.20 -4.64 2.52
C LEU A 133 1.16 -5.32 2.30
N SER A 134 1.24 -6.32 1.41
CA SER A 134 2.51 -6.97 1.03
C SER A 134 3.46 -5.99 0.34
N VAL A 135 2.94 -5.12 -0.54
CA VAL A 135 3.72 -4.02 -1.13
C VAL A 135 4.24 -3.08 -0.03
N GLY A 136 3.39 -2.78 0.96
CA GLY A 136 3.75 -2.01 2.14
C GLY A 136 4.87 -2.65 2.95
N VAL A 137 4.86 -3.97 3.13
CA VAL A 137 5.94 -4.72 3.80
C VAL A 137 7.27 -4.49 3.09
N GLY A 138 7.31 -4.67 1.77
CA GLY A 138 8.55 -4.47 1.00
C GLY A 138 9.07 -3.03 1.08
N ALA A 139 8.18 -2.05 0.96
CA ALA A 139 8.54 -0.64 1.07
C ALA A 139 9.02 -0.26 2.49
N ALA A 140 8.35 -0.75 3.53
CA ALA A 140 8.71 -0.50 4.93
C ALA A 140 10.04 -1.15 5.28
N TRP A 141 10.26 -2.38 4.83
CA TRP A 141 11.53 -3.09 5.03
C TRP A 141 12.68 -2.37 4.31
N SER A 142 12.46 -1.92 3.05
CA SER A 142 13.45 -1.12 2.31
C SER A 142 13.84 0.13 3.07
N ALA A 143 12.86 0.92 3.50
CA ALA A 143 13.09 2.18 4.21
C ALA A 143 13.86 1.97 5.52
N LYS A 144 13.42 0.99 6.34
CA LYS A 144 13.94 0.77 7.68
C LYS A 144 15.29 0.02 7.66
N GLN A 145 15.40 -1.09 6.92
CA GLN A 145 16.53 -2.00 7.00
C GLN A 145 17.65 -1.70 6.00
N LEU A 146 17.28 -1.25 4.79
CA LEU A 146 18.25 -1.04 3.72
C LEU A 146 18.70 0.42 3.60
N ASP A 147 17.75 1.34 3.68
CA ASP A 147 18.00 2.76 3.45
C ASP A 147 18.18 3.55 4.76
N HIS A 148 17.87 2.95 5.91
CA HIS A 148 17.95 3.56 7.25
C HIS A 148 17.24 4.92 7.30
N ARG A 149 16.03 5.00 6.68
CA ARG A 149 15.24 6.22 6.60
C ARG A 149 14.15 6.24 7.65
N ASP A 150 13.93 7.40 8.25
CA ASP A 150 12.71 7.68 9.03
C ASP A 150 11.54 7.96 8.09
N GLN A 151 11.11 6.94 7.37
CA GLN A 151 10.00 6.97 6.41
C GLN A 151 8.90 6.04 6.88
N ARG A 152 7.66 6.52 6.85
CA ARG A 152 6.47 5.74 7.19
C ARG A 152 5.73 5.32 5.95
N ILE A 153 5.17 4.12 6.02
CA ILE A 153 4.35 3.52 4.97
C ILE A 153 2.95 3.33 5.52
N TYR A 154 1.97 3.97 4.89
CA TYR A 154 0.56 3.88 5.24
C TYR A 154 -0.19 3.08 4.18
N VAL A 155 -0.97 2.09 4.60
CA VAL A 155 -1.73 1.23 3.69
C VAL A 155 -3.20 1.29 4.09
N LEU A 156 -4.07 1.77 3.18
CA LEU A 156 -5.51 1.82 3.40
C LEU A 156 -6.18 0.60 2.75
N LEU A 157 -6.71 -0.28 3.59
CA LEU A 157 -7.43 -1.48 3.21
C LEU A 157 -8.96 -1.29 3.40
N GLY A 158 -9.75 -2.14 2.73
CA GLY A 158 -11.16 -2.32 3.03
C GLY A 158 -11.37 -3.52 3.96
N ASP A 159 -12.47 -3.52 4.72
CA ASP A 159 -12.84 -4.62 5.60
C ASP A 159 -13.15 -5.92 4.84
N GLY A 160 -13.80 -5.83 3.68
CA GLY A 160 -14.00 -6.98 2.79
C GLY A 160 -12.69 -7.52 2.22
N GLU A 161 -11.72 -6.64 1.97
CA GLU A 161 -10.38 -6.99 1.50
C GLU A 161 -9.59 -7.81 2.52
N VAL A 162 -9.81 -7.60 3.81
CA VAL A 162 -9.13 -8.32 4.90
C VAL A 162 -9.51 -9.81 4.95
N ALA A 163 -10.48 -10.26 4.15
CA ALA A 163 -10.75 -11.69 3.94
C ALA A 163 -9.65 -12.39 3.12
N GLU A 164 -8.83 -11.64 2.36
CA GLU A 164 -7.74 -12.19 1.56
C GLU A 164 -6.62 -12.77 2.43
N GLY A 165 -6.18 -14.00 2.10
CA GLY A 165 -5.11 -14.69 2.82
C GLY A 165 -3.78 -13.94 2.78
N SER A 166 -3.47 -13.28 1.66
CA SER A 166 -2.25 -12.47 1.48
C SER A 166 -2.13 -11.30 2.46
N VAL A 167 -3.25 -10.76 2.98
CA VAL A 167 -3.22 -9.76 4.06
C VAL A 167 -2.61 -10.35 5.34
N TRP A 168 -2.93 -11.60 5.65
CA TRP A 168 -2.44 -12.28 6.86
C TRP A 168 -1.01 -12.81 6.69
N GLU A 169 -0.61 -13.21 5.49
CA GLU A 169 0.79 -13.46 5.17
C GLU A 169 1.63 -12.18 5.43
N ALA A 170 1.18 -11.04 4.89
CA ALA A 170 1.85 -9.76 5.10
C ALA A 170 1.86 -9.33 6.58
N ALA A 171 0.77 -9.58 7.30
CA ALA A 171 0.67 -9.25 8.72
C ALA A 171 1.69 -10.05 9.55
N ALA A 172 1.84 -11.35 9.28
CA ALA A 172 2.82 -12.20 9.96
C ALA A 172 4.26 -11.71 9.70
N ILE A 173 4.60 -11.47 8.43
CA ILE A 173 5.94 -11.03 8.02
C ILE A 173 6.27 -9.64 8.59
N ALA A 174 5.34 -8.69 8.53
CA ALA A 174 5.55 -7.35 9.09
C ALA A 174 5.85 -7.38 10.59
N ALA A 175 5.16 -8.22 11.35
CA ALA A 175 5.38 -8.38 12.78
C ALA A 175 6.73 -9.06 13.07
N HIS A 176 7.07 -10.13 12.30
CA HIS A 176 8.35 -10.83 12.41
C HIS A 176 9.54 -9.86 12.26
N TYR A 177 9.50 -9.01 11.23
CA TYR A 177 10.55 -8.02 10.97
C TYR A 177 10.39 -6.72 11.77
N ARG A 178 9.41 -6.66 12.70
CA ARG A 178 9.18 -5.50 13.57
C ARG A 178 9.10 -4.19 12.80
N LEU A 179 8.30 -4.16 11.73
CA LEU A 179 8.16 -2.99 10.84
C LEU A 179 7.29 -1.92 11.49
N ASP A 180 7.81 -1.23 12.51
CA ASP A 180 7.14 -0.14 13.24
C ASP A 180 6.92 1.13 12.41
N ASN A 181 7.47 1.16 11.22
CA ASN A 181 7.22 2.18 10.21
C ASN A 181 6.08 1.82 9.24
N LEU A 182 5.40 0.69 9.44
CA LEU A 182 4.24 0.27 8.66
C LEU A 182 2.94 0.47 9.46
N VAL A 183 2.00 1.22 8.87
CA VAL A 183 0.67 1.49 9.45
C VAL A 183 -0.39 1.01 8.48
N ALA A 184 -1.16 0.00 8.87
CA ALA A 184 -2.37 -0.44 8.19
C ALA A 184 -3.58 0.33 8.72
N ILE A 185 -4.41 0.85 7.83
CA ILE A 185 -5.67 1.51 8.15
C ILE A 185 -6.77 0.67 7.51
N VAL A 186 -7.68 0.14 8.28
CA VAL A 186 -8.80 -0.64 7.75
C VAL A 186 -10.06 0.20 7.80
N ASP A 187 -10.63 0.51 6.64
CA ASP A 187 -11.92 1.19 6.48
C ASP A 187 -13.03 0.16 6.68
N VAL A 188 -13.50 0.04 7.94
CA VAL A 188 -14.52 -0.93 8.35
C VAL A 188 -15.90 -0.33 8.13
N ASN A 189 -16.35 -0.34 6.86
CA ASN A 189 -17.63 0.22 6.45
C ASN A 189 -18.78 -0.80 6.37
N GLY A 190 -18.52 -2.08 6.62
CA GLY A 190 -19.49 -3.15 6.75
C GLY A 190 -20.11 -3.65 5.44
N LEU A 191 -19.78 -3.04 4.28
CA LEU A 191 -20.40 -3.36 2.99
C LEU A 191 -19.38 -3.76 1.93
N GLY A 192 -19.48 -5.00 1.45
CA GLY A 192 -18.78 -5.49 0.27
C GLY A 192 -19.36 -4.95 -1.04
N GLN A 193 -19.16 -5.70 -2.11
CA GLN A 193 -19.73 -5.38 -3.41
C GLN A 193 -21.21 -5.77 -3.51
N SER A 194 -21.56 -6.95 -3.04
CA SER A 194 -22.89 -7.55 -3.22
C SER A 194 -23.62 -7.85 -1.90
N GLN A 195 -22.93 -7.77 -0.78
CA GLN A 195 -23.47 -8.09 0.54
C GLN A 195 -22.62 -7.45 1.64
N ARG A 196 -23.04 -7.61 2.90
CA ARG A 196 -22.25 -7.21 4.06
C ARG A 196 -20.94 -7.99 4.12
N THR A 197 -19.90 -7.34 4.68
CA THR A 197 -18.60 -7.99 4.90
C THR A 197 -18.70 -9.01 6.03
N MET A 198 -17.72 -9.92 6.11
CA MET A 198 -17.73 -11.09 7.01
C MET A 198 -18.01 -10.73 8.48
N GLU A 199 -17.40 -9.67 8.97
CA GLU A 199 -17.54 -9.21 10.36
C GLU A 199 -18.38 -7.91 10.48
N GLY A 200 -18.87 -7.36 9.38
CA GLY A 200 -19.60 -6.09 9.39
C GLY A 200 -18.80 -4.98 10.08
N HIS A 201 -19.42 -4.28 11.02
CA HIS A 201 -18.80 -3.20 11.79
C HIS A 201 -18.09 -3.64 13.07
N ASP A 202 -17.80 -4.93 13.25
CA ASP A 202 -17.11 -5.45 14.44
C ASP A 202 -15.59 -5.14 14.38
N THR A 203 -15.24 -3.89 14.64
CA THR A 203 -13.85 -3.45 14.70
C THR A 203 -13.03 -4.16 15.77
N ALA A 204 -13.68 -4.61 16.85
CA ALA A 204 -12.99 -5.33 17.93
C ALA A 204 -12.46 -6.68 17.45
N ARG A 205 -13.25 -7.39 16.62
CA ARG A 205 -12.83 -8.67 16.04
C ARG A 205 -11.68 -8.51 15.05
N TYR A 206 -11.72 -7.48 14.21
CA TYR A 206 -10.60 -7.15 13.33
C TYR A 206 -9.35 -6.78 14.13
N ALA A 207 -9.47 -5.95 15.17
CA ALA A 207 -8.35 -5.58 16.04
C ALA A 207 -7.74 -6.80 16.74
N ALA A 208 -8.57 -7.71 17.25
CA ALA A 208 -8.09 -8.94 17.88
C ALA A 208 -7.27 -9.82 16.92
N ARG A 209 -7.68 -9.91 15.64
CA ARG A 209 -6.90 -10.64 14.63
C ARG A 209 -5.53 -10.01 14.39
N PHE A 210 -5.44 -8.71 14.13
CA PHE A 210 -4.15 -8.03 13.96
C PHE A 210 -3.27 -8.14 15.22
N ALA A 211 -3.86 -8.01 16.40
CA ALA A 211 -3.15 -8.18 17.68
C ALA A 211 -2.57 -9.60 17.84
N ALA A 212 -3.32 -10.64 17.42
CA ALA A 212 -2.85 -12.03 17.43
C ALA A 212 -1.64 -12.25 16.51
N PHE A 213 -1.51 -11.45 15.43
CA PHE A 213 -0.34 -11.42 14.56
C PHE A 213 0.81 -10.54 15.10
N GLY A 214 0.69 -9.99 16.31
CA GLY A 214 1.76 -9.19 16.94
C GLY A 214 1.73 -7.69 16.62
N TRP A 215 0.66 -7.19 16.00
CA TRP A 215 0.49 -5.76 15.72
C TRP A 215 -0.04 -4.98 16.92
N HIS A 216 0.31 -3.71 17.01
CA HIS A 216 -0.46 -2.78 17.84
C HIS A 216 -1.76 -2.41 17.11
N ALA A 217 -2.89 -2.85 17.62
CA ALA A 217 -4.19 -2.69 16.97
C ALA A 217 -5.12 -1.81 17.80
N THR A 218 -5.71 -0.78 17.17
CA THR A 218 -6.62 0.17 17.82
C THR A 218 -7.88 0.32 16.99
N ALA A 219 -9.05 0.21 17.64
CA ALA A 219 -10.36 0.47 17.04
C ALA A 219 -10.80 1.91 17.33
N ILE A 220 -11.31 2.60 16.30
CA ILE A 220 -11.77 3.99 16.40
C ILE A 220 -13.09 4.20 15.67
N ASP A 221 -13.78 5.30 15.96
CA ASP A 221 -14.77 5.88 15.07
C ASP A 221 -14.04 6.59 13.92
N GLY A 222 -14.22 6.08 12.70
CA GLY A 222 -13.56 6.60 11.49
C GLY A 222 -14.18 7.89 10.93
N HIS A 223 -15.20 8.45 11.62
CA HIS A 223 -15.79 9.77 11.32
C HIS A 223 -15.54 10.79 12.44
N ASP A 224 -15.01 10.37 13.60
CA ASP A 224 -14.46 11.30 14.60
C ASP A 224 -13.04 11.70 14.23
N VAL A 225 -12.88 12.86 13.58
CA VAL A 225 -11.57 13.38 13.14
C VAL A 225 -10.61 13.53 14.31
N SER A 226 -11.11 13.85 15.51
CA SER A 226 -10.26 13.94 16.72
C SER A 226 -9.73 12.57 17.14
N ALA A 227 -10.56 11.51 17.07
CA ALA A 227 -10.12 10.14 17.34
C ALA A 227 -9.12 9.65 16.29
N ILE A 228 -9.33 10.00 15.01
CA ILE A 228 -8.40 9.66 13.91
C ILE A 228 -7.02 10.29 14.17
N VAL A 229 -6.97 11.59 14.48
CA VAL A 229 -5.71 12.30 14.79
C VAL A 229 -5.00 11.65 15.96
N ARG A 230 -5.71 11.42 17.08
CA ARG A 230 -5.12 10.72 18.24
C ARG A 230 -4.58 9.33 17.91
N ALA A 231 -5.26 8.57 17.04
CA ALA A 231 -4.82 7.26 16.63
C ALA A 231 -3.51 7.32 15.81
N PHE A 232 -3.38 8.29 14.92
CA PHE A 232 -2.12 8.50 14.19
C PHE A 232 -0.98 8.98 15.10
N ASP A 233 -1.26 9.88 16.04
CA ASP A 233 -0.27 10.33 17.04
C ASP A 233 0.21 9.15 17.89
N ALA A 234 -0.71 8.29 18.34
CA ALA A 234 -0.37 7.07 19.07
C ALA A 234 0.44 6.09 18.20
N ALA A 235 0.05 5.90 16.94
CA ALA A 235 0.78 5.07 15.98
C ALA A 235 2.21 5.58 15.76
N ALA A 236 2.42 6.91 15.78
CA ALA A 236 3.72 7.52 15.66
C ALA A 236 4.65 7.22 16.85
N ALA A 237 4.11 6.88 18.00
CA ALA A 237 4.87 6.56 19.21
C ALA A 237 5.20 5.05 19.35
N VAL A 238 4.50 4.17 18.63
CA VAL A 238 4.75 2.72 18.69
C VAL A 238 6.14 2.39 18.16
N ARG A 239 6.83 1.46 18.84
CA ARG A 239 8.13 0.92 18.44
C ARG A 239 8.06 -0.61 18.43
N ASP A 240 8.95 -1.23 17.68
CA ASP A 240 9.17 -2.67 17.62
C ASP A 240 8.01 -3.51 17.04
N ARG A 241 6.94 -2.89 16.54
CA ARG A 241 5.84 -3.61 15.92
C ARG A 241 5.06 -2.72 14.97
N PRO A 242 4.45 -3.29 13.92
CA PRO A 242 3.56 -2.54 13.03
C PRO A 242 2.25 -2.15 13.74
N VAL A 243 1.54 -1.17 13.16
CA VAL A 243 0.30 -0.63 13.72
C VAL A 243 -0.88 -0.87 12.79
N ALA A 244 -2.02 -1.28 13.34
CA ALA A 244 -3.31 -1.39 12.65
C ALA A 244 -4.35 -0.46 13.29
N ILE A 245 -4.93 0.42 12.50
CA ILE A 245 -6.03 1.31 12.89
C ILE A 245 -7.32 0.77 12.24
N LEU A 246 -8.24 0.27 13.05
CA LEU A 246 -9.51 -0.31 12.61
C LEU A 246 -10.57 0.79 12.74
N ALA A 247 -10.86 1.48 11.65
CA ALA A 247 -11.74 2.64 11.63
C ALA A 247 -13.16 2.23 11.22
N ARG A 248 -14.11 2.27 12.17
CA ARG A 248 -15.52 2.09 11.86
C ARG A 248 -16.03 3.27 11.06
N THR A 249 -16.53 3.01 9.87
CA THR A 249 -17.06 4.05 8.97
C THR A 249 -18.42 3.64 8.40
N ASN A 250 -19.05 4.53 7.65
CA ASN A 250 -20.27 4.26 6.91
C ASN A 250 -20.00 4.41 5.41
N LYS A 251 -20.26 3.36 4.63
CA LYS A 251 -20.13 3.44 3.17
C LYS A 251 -21.11 4.48 2.61
N GLY A 252 -20.60 5.44 1.82
CA GLY A 252 -21.44 6.55 1.32
C GLY A 252 -21.67 7.68 2.31
N GLN A 253 -20.85 7.82 3.34
CA GLN A 253 -20.95 8.86 4.39
C GLN A 253 -21.12 10.27 3.82
N GLY A 254 -22.05 11.01 4.41
CA GLY A 254 -22.34 12.41 4.07
C GLY A 254 -23.37 12.61 2.97
N VAL A 255 -23.94 11.54 2.40
CA VAL A 255 -25.02 11.59 1.41
C VAL A 255 -26.12 10.61 1.80
N SER A 256 -27.27 11.11 2.20
CA SER A 256 -28.37 10.33 2.80
C SER A 256 -28.91 9.22 1.88
N THR A 257 -28.89 9.45 0.58
CA THR A 257 -29.33 8.50 -0.44
C THR A 257 -28.32 7.36 -0.70
N LEU A 258 -27.07 7.50 -0.24
CA LEU A 258 -25.97 6.55 -0.45
C LEU A 258 -25.54 5.84 0.83
N ALA A 259 -25.69 6.50 1.99
CA ALA A 259 -25.12 6.07 3.26
C ALA A 259 -25.69 4.73 3.71
N ASP A 260 -24.81 3.76 3.95
CA ASP A 260 -25.09 2.38 4.41
C ASP A 260 -26.17 1.67 3.58
N ARG A 261 -26.17 1.89 2.26
CA ARG A 261 -27.13 1.28 1.33
C ARG A 261 -26.49 0.24 0.42
N ASP A 262 -27.16 -0.90 0.29
CA ASP A 262 -26.79 -1.94 -0.66
C ASP A 262 -26.90 -1.47 -2.12
N ASN A 263 -26.24 -2.19 -3.03
CA ASN A 263 -26.30 -1.97 -4.48
C ASN A 263 -25.72 -0.63 -5.00
N TRP A 264 -24.95 0.10 -4.18
CA TRP A 264 -24.22 1.30 -4.58
C TRP A 264 -22.73 1.10 -4.84
N HIS A 265 -22.23 -0.10 -4.66
CA HIS A 265 -20.84 -0.39 -5.00
C HIS A 265 -20.62 -0.31 -6.52
N GLY A 266 -19.65 0.49 -6.95
CA GLY A 266 -19.33 0.65 -8.39
C GLY A 266 -20.30 1.50 -9.20
N LYS A 267 -21.26 2.18 -8.57
CA LYS A 267 -22.23 3.06 -9.25
C LYS A 267 -21.94 4.53 -8.99
N ALA A 268 -21.82 5.30 -10.06
CA ALA A 268 -21.71 6.74 -9.99
C ALA A 268 -23.09 7.38 -9.74
N VAL A 269 -23.10 8.53 -9.05
CA VAL A 269 -24.30 9.38 -8.95
C VAL A 269 -24.55 10.03 -10.30
N LYS A 270 -25.79 10.06 -10.75
CA LYS A 270 -26.15 10.67 -12.04
C LYS A 270 -25.90 12.17 -12.03
N LYS A 271 -25.42 12.71 -13.17
CA LYS A 271 -25.30 14.16 -13.38
C LYS A 271 -26.65 14.84 -13.27
N GLY A 272 -26.64 16.11 -12.89
CA GLY A 272 -27.84 16.93 -12.73
C GLY A 272 -28.37 16.90 -11.30
N ALA A 273 -29.68 16.80 -11.12
CA ALA A 273 -30.35 16.99 -9.83
C ALA A 273 -29.82 16.04 -8.73
N ASP A 274 -29.55 14.77 -9.05
CA ASP A 274 -29.07 13.81 -8.07
C ASP A 274 -27.69 14.18 -7.53
N LEU A 275 -26.78 14.58 -8.44
CA LEU A 275 -25.43 15.04 -8.05
C LEU A 275 -25.49 16.32 -7.23
N GLU A 276 -26.27 17.33 -7.67
CA GLU A 276 -26.36 18.60 -6.96
C GLU A 276 -27.01 18.43 -5.57
N ALA A 277 -27.98 17.54 -5.42
CA ALA A 277 -28.55 17.20 -4.11
C ALA A 277 -27.49 16.58 -3.18
N ALA A 278 -26.72 15.60 -3.67
CA ALA A 278 -25.65 14.97 -2.90
C ALA A 278 -24.54 15.97 -2.50
N LEU A 279 -24.17 16.87 -3.41
CA LEU A 279 -23.18 17.93 -3.13
C LEU A 279 -23.71 18.95 -2.12
N ALA A 280 -25.01 19.28 -2.16
CA ALA A 280 -25.63 20.19 -1.21
C ALA A 280 -25.61 19.62 0.22
N GLU A 281 -25.90 18.33 0.40
CA GLU A 281 -25.79 17.67 1.71
C GLU A 281 -24.38 17.78 2.29
N ILE A 282 -23.35 17.45 1.49
CA ILE A 282 -21.95 17.52 1.92
C ILE A 282 -21.56 18.95 2.30
N ARG A 283 -21.93 19.94 1.48
CA ARG A 283 -21.59 21.35 1.73
C ARG A 283 -22.28 21.91 2.96
N THR A 284 -23.53 21.52 3.20
CA THR A 284 -24.29 21.97 4.37
C THR A 284 -23.68 21.42 5.67
N ALA A 285 -23.12 20.20 5.64
CA ALA A 285 -22.48 19.58 6.80
C ALA A 285 -21.01 20.03 6.99
N ALA A 286 -20.41 20.64 5.98
CA ALA A 286 -19.00 21.05 6.02
C ALA A 286 -18.79 22.30 6.89
N PRO A 287 -17.72 22.33 7.71
CA PRO A 287 -17.33 23.55 8.41
C PRO A 287 -16.94 24.66 7.43
N SER A 288 -17.40 25.89 7.73
CA SER A 288 -17.02 27.09 6.97
C SER A 288 -15.76 27.72 7.58
N VAL A 289 -14.61 27.12 7.32
CA VAL A 289 -13.32 27.59 7.81
C VAL A 289 -12.34 27.80 6.65
N PRO A 290 -11.41 28.78 6.75
CA PRO A 290 -10.38 28.96 5.76
C PRO A 290 -9.42 27.76 5.78
N LEU A 291 -9.06 27.25 4.60
CA LEU A 291 -8.11 26.13 4.49
C LEU A 291 -6.68 26.63 4.33
N SER A 292 -5.79 26.17 5.19
CA SER A 292 -4.39 26.48 5.11
C SER A 292 -3.75 25.83 3.86
N PRO A 293 -2.85 26.54 3.14
CA PRO A 293 -2.09 25.93 2.04
C PRO A 293 -1.26 24.74 2.52
N VAL A 294 -1.22 23.68 1.73
CA VAL A 294 -0.35 22.54 2.01
C VAL A 294 1.08 22.89 1.64
N ARG A 295 2.00 22.66 2.56
CA ARG A 295 3.43 22.94 2.37
C ARG A 295 4.22 21.64 2.37
N ALA A 296 5.38 21.65 1.69
CA ALA A 296 6.34 20.56 1.77
C ALA A 296 6.74 20.30 3.25
N ARG A 297 6.73 19.03 3.64
CA ARG A 297 7.14 18.54 4.97
C ARG A 297 8.36 17.61 4.89
N VAL A 298 8.98 17.53 3.72
CA VAL A 298 10.24 16.81 3.47
C VAL A 298 11.20 17.73 2.74
N GLY A 299 12.49 17.45 2.85
CA GLY A 299 13.52 18.15 2.09
C GLY A 299 13.43 17.89 0.57
N ALA A 300 14.15 18.69 -0.20
CA ALA A 300 14.26 18.47 -1.63
C ALA A 300 14.78 17.06 -1.93
N ARG A 301 14.38 16.53 -3.10
CA ARG A 301 14.82 15.20 -3.54
C ARG A 301 16.35 15.14 -3.56
N VAL A 302 16.90 14.25 -2.74
CA VAL A 302 18.31 13.86 -2.86
C VAL A 302 18.37 12.73 -3.88
N ALA A 303 19.14 12.95 -4.95
CA ALA A 303 19.43 11.87 -5.89
C ALA A 303 20.04 10.70 -5.11
N PRO A 304 19.55 9.46 -5.26
CA PRO A 304 20.23 8.32 -4.67
C PRO A 304 21.68 8.36 -5.17
N ALA A 305 22.63 8.23 -4.25
CA ALA A 305 24.02 8.02 -4.64
C ALA A 305 24.02 6.87 -5.64
N ALA A 306 24.43 7.16 -6.88
CA ALA A 306 24.48 6.14 -7.91
C ALA A 306 25.45 5.05 -7.41
N ALA A 307 24.89 4.03 -6.82
CA ALA A 307 25.66 2.82 -6.54
C ALA A 307 26.01 2.22 -7.90
N ALA A 308 27.14 2.65 -8.44
CA ALA A 308 27.61 2.16 -9.72
C ALA A 308 27.82 0.66 -9.58
N ALA A 309 26.96 -0.12 -10.24
CA ALA A 309 27.17 -1.54 -10.37
C ALA A 309 28.53 -1.74 -11.04
N LYS A 310 29.36 -2.58 -10.44
CA LYS A 310 30.64 -2.99 -11.03
C LYS A 310 30.40 -4.18 -11.94
N PRO A 311 31.25 -4.40 -12.96
CA PRO A 311 31.21 -5.64 -13.71
C PRO A 311 31.36 -6.85 -12.77
N MET A 312 30.55 -7.86 -12.99
CA MET A 312 30.64 -9.14 -12.29
C MET A 312 31.61 -10.06 -13.05
N ASP A 313 32.48 -10.75 -12.33
CA ASP A 313 33.33 -11.78 -12.92
C ASP A 313 32.47 -12.91 -13.50
N GLY A 314 32.86 -13.39 -14.69
CA GLY A 314 32.18 -14.48 -15.35
C GLY A 314 32.21 -15.78 -14.53
N PRO A 315 31.44 -16.79 -14.93
CA PRO A 315 31.49 -18.12 -14.29
C PRO A 315 32.86 -18.73 -14.44
N GLN A 316 33.34 -19.37 -13.37
CA GLN A 316 34.65 -20.04 -13.34
C GLN A 316 34.45 -21.56 -13.39
N TYR A 317 33.67 -22.03 -14.37
CA TYR A 317 33.44 -23.45 -14.60
C TYR A 317 34.31 -23.93 -15.74
N ARG A 318 34.79 -25.15 -15.63
CA ARG A 318 35.50 -25.88 -16.69
C ARG A 318 34.45 -26.49 -17.63
N ALA A 319 34.82 -26.79 -18.84
CA ALA A 319 33.93 -27.37 -19.84
C ALA A 319 33.36 -28.76 -19.48
N ASP A 320 34.07 -29.49 -18.62
CA ASP A 320 33.72 -30.81 -18.11
C ASP A 320 33.03 -30.79 -16.73
N ASP A 321 32.88 -29.63 -16.10
CA ASP A 321 32.20 -29.52 -14.82
C ASP A 321 30.69 -29.80 -14.97
N GLN A 322 30.15 -30.60 -14.07
CA GLN A 322 28.71 -30.86 -13.96
C GLN A 322 28.15 -30.04 -12.81
N VAL A 323 27.51 -28.91 -13.13
CA VAL A 323 26.97 -27.99 -12.15
C VAL A 323 25.45 -27.85 -12.38
N ALA A 324 24.66 -28.06 -11.34
CA ALA A 324 23.23 -27.84 -11.42
C ALA A 324 22.92 -26.36 -11.67
N THR A 325 21.95 -26.06 -12.54
CA THR A 325 21.54 -24.66 -12.87
C THR A 325 21.21 -23.86 -11.62
N ARG A 326 20.50 -24.44 -10.64
CA ARG A 326 20.16 -23.82 -9.36
C ARG A 326 21.40 -23.50 -8.51
N GLU A 327 22.46 -24.33 -8.59
CA GLU A 327 23.73 -24.09 -7.90
C GLU A 327 24.49 -22.93 -8.55
N ALA A 328 24.52 -22.90 -9.89
CA ALA A 328 25.09 -21.80 -10.66
C ALA A 328 24.33 -20.48 -10.36
N TYR A 329 23.01 -20.54 -10.25
CA TYR A 329 22.18 -19.41 -9.84
C TYR A 329 22.61 -18.87 -8.48
N GLY A 330 22.67 -19.68 -7.43
CA GLY A 330 23.06 -19.24 -6.09
C GLY A 330 24.46 -18.61 -6.05
N THR A 331 25.41 -19.19 -6.80
CA THR A 331 26.78 -18.64 -6.93
C THR A 331 26.77 -17.28 -7.62
N ALA A 332 26.05 -17.16 -8.74
CA ALA A 332 25.93 -15.91 -9.49
C ALA A 332 25.22 -14.83 -8.66
N LEU A 333 24.18 -15.20 -7.92
CA LEU A 333 23.41 -14.29 -7.08
C LEU A 333 24.29 -13.68 -5.96
N ALA A 334 25.09 -14.46 -5.27
CA ALA A 334 26.04 -13.97 -4.26
C ALA A 334 27.10 -13.03 -4.87
N LYS A 335 27.68 -13.38 -6.04
CA LYS A 335 28.61 -12.51 -6.77
C LYS A 335 27.94 -11.21 -7.20
N LEU A 336 26.72 -11.29 -7.73
CA LEU A 336 25.95 -10.12 -8.16
C LEU A 336 25.68 -9.17 -7.00
N GLY A 337 25.34 -9.71 -5.83
CA GLY A 337 25.19 -8.93 -4.59
C GLY A 337 26.46 -8.18 -4.19
N SER A 338 27.63 -8.76 -4.43
CA SER A 338 28.92 -8.13 -4.10
C SER A 338 29.26 -6.93 -5.00
N VAL A 339 28.75 -6.90 -6.23
CA VAL A 339 29.04 -5.83 -7.20
C VAL A 339 27.87 -4.84 -7.38
N ASN A 340 26.68 -5.17 -6.86
CA ASN A 340 25.53 -4.30 -6.96
C ASN A 340 24.75 -4.27 -5.64
N PRO A 341 24.83 -3.18 -4.87
CA PRO A 341 24.18 -3.05 -3.56
C PRO A 341 22.64 -2.92 -3.64
N LEU A 342 22.06 -2.72 -4.83
CA LEU A 342 20.60 -2.68 -5.01
C LEU A 342 19.97 -4.07 -5.05
N ILE A 343 20.77 -5.13 -5.22
CA ILE A 343 20.26 -6.51 -5.23
C ILE A 343 19.79 -6.89 -3.83
N THR A 344 18.56 -7.37 -3.77
CA THR A 344 17.93 -7.97 -2.59
C THR A 344 17.39 -9.35 -2.94
N VAL A 345 17.28 -10.23 -1.97
CA VAL A 345 16.78 -11.58 -2.19
C VAL A 345 15.66 -11.89 -1.21
N ILE A 346 14.61 -12.51 -1.71
CA ILE A 346 13.51 -13.09 -0.92
C ILE A 346 13.45 -14.57 -1.27
N ASP A 347 13.42 -15.46 -0.28
CA ASP A 347 13.28 -16.91 -0.51
C ASP A 347 12.16 -17.47 0.38
N GLY A 348 11.45 -18.46 -0.13
CA GLY A 348 10.29 -19.09 0.49
C GLY A 348 10.60 -20.32 1.31
N ASP A 349 11.61 -20.25 2.19
CA ASP A 349 12.08 -21.36 3.02
C ASP A 349 12.63 -22.54 2.18
N THR A 350 13.16 -22.23 1.00
CA THR A 350 13.71 -23.20 0.04
C THR A 350 15.19 -22.93 -0.30
N LYS A 351 15.84 -22.04 0.44
CA LYS A 351 17.19 -21.53 0.15
C LYS A 351 18.29 -22.60 0.04
N ASN A 352 18.13 -23.71 0.73
CA ASN A 352 19.03 -24.88 0.62
C ASN A 352 18.88 -25.60 -0.73
N SER A 353 17.69 -25.51 -1.34
CA SER A 353 17.37 -26.10 -2.65
C SER A 353 17.59 -25.14 -3.81
N THR A 354 17.29 -23.85 -3.62
CA THR A 354 17.52 -22.79 -4.61
C THR A 354 18.96 -22.28 -4.59
N PHE A 355 19.74 -22.64 -3.57
CA PHE A 355 21.05 -22.09 -3.25
C PHE A 355 21.08 -20.59 -2.97
N ALA A 356 19.93 -19.97 -2.69
CA ALA A 356 19.85 -18.58 -2.23
C ALA A 356 20.57 -18.38 -0.88
N GLU A 357 20.83 -19.45 -0.12
CA GLU A 357 21.66 -19.44 1.09
C GLU A 357 23.06 -18.87 0.86
N ARG A 358 23.62 -18.98 -0.35
CA ARG A 358 24.91 -18.37 -0.70
C ARG A 358 24.86 -16.84 -0.67
N PHE A 359 23.74 -16.27 -1.09
CA PHE A 359 23.50 -14.83 -0.95
C PHE A 359 23.31 -14.43 0.51
N LEU A 360 22.51 -15.20 1.26
CA LEU A 360 22.31 -14.97 2.69
C LEU A 360 23.64 -14.97 3.46
N ALA A 361 24.53 -15.94 3.16
CA ALA A 361 25.85 -16.00 3.80
C ALA A 361 26.75 -14.80 3.48
N ALA A 362 26.66 -14.25 2.26
CA ALA A 362 27.49 -13.14 1.80
C ALA A 362 26.88 -11.76 2.14
N HIS A 363 25.56 -11.63 2.17
CA HIS A 363 24.81 -10.38 2.25
C HIS A 363 23.55 -10.50 3.12
N PRO A 364 23.68 -10.90 4.40
CA PRO A 364 22.53 -11.19 5.28
C PRO A 364 21.59 -9.97 5.46
N GLU A 365 22.13 -8.76 5.38
CA GLU A 365 21.39 -7.49 5.54
C GLU A 365 20.45 -7.20 4.36
N ARG A 366 20.63 -7.87 3.22
CA ARG A 366 19.83 -7.69 2.00
C ARG A 366 19.00 -8.93 1.64
N TYR A 367 18.92 -9.86 2.56
CA TYR A 367 18.13 -11.09 2.43
C TYR A 367 16.90 -11.01 3.33
N LEU A 368 15.73 -11.25 2.77
CA LEU A 368 14.45 -11.33 3.47
C LEU A 368 13.97 -12.79 3.40
N GLU A 369 13.85 -13.43 4.54
CA GLU A 369 13.19 -14.73 4.63
C GLU A 369 11.68 -14.52 4.44
N GLY A 370 11.13 -15.06 3.37
CA GLY A 370 9.72 -14.96 3.01
C GLY A 370 8.86 -16.01 3.70
N PHE A 371 9.50 -17.03 4.29
CA PHE A 371 8.83 -18.21 4.80
C PHE A 371 7.95 -18.85 3.70
N ILE A 372 6.89 -19.58 4.06
CA ILE A 372 5.99 -20.20 3.09
C ILE A 372 4.79 -19.25 2.85
N ALA A 373 5.10 -18.11 2.21
CA ALA A 373 4.13 -17.03 1.97
C ALA A 373 4.37 -16.39 0.58
N GLU A 374 4.17 -17.17 -0.49
CA GLU A 374 4.56 -16.80 -1.84
C GLU A 374 3.87 -15.54 -2.35
N GLN A 375 2.59 -15.31 -1.97
CA GLN A 375 1.86 -14.10 -2.33
C GLN A 375 2.52 -12.85 -1.71
N ASN A 376 2.85 -12.92 -0.42
CA ASN A 376 3.57 -11.83 0.24
C ASN A 376 4.97 -11.63 -0.32
N MET A 377 5.69 -12.70 -0.68
CA MET A 377 7.04 -12.60 -1.25
C MET A 377 7.05 -11.76 -2.54
N VAL A 378 6.15 -12.06 -3.46
CA VAL A 378 6.04 -11.29 -4.73
C VAL A 378 5.52 -9.88 -4.46
N GLY A 379 4.52 -9.71 -3.60
CA GLY A 379 4.02 -8.40 -3.20
C GLY A 379 5.10 -7.52 -2.55
N ALA A 380 5.90 -8.08 -1.64
CA ALA A 380 7.04 -7.39 -1.03
C ALA A 380 8.12 -7.04 -2.06
N ALA A 381 8.37 -7.92 -3.03
CA ALA A 381 9.30 -7.63 -4.12
C ALA A 381 8.81 -6.43 -4.98
N ILE A 382 7.50 -6.30 -5.22
CA ILE A 382 6.94 -5.11 -5.89
C ILE A 382 7.26 -3.85 -5.07
N GLY A 383 7.05 -3.89 -3.74
CA GLY A 383 7.37 -2.78 -2.85
C GLY A 383 8.84 -2.40 -2.85
N LEU A 384 9.74 -3.38 -2.79
CA LEU A 384 11.19 -3.20 -2.91
C LEU A 384 11.58 -2.56 -4.25
N SER A 385 11.02 -3.07 -5.35
CA SER A 385 11.25 -2.53 -6.70
C SER A 385 10.81 -1.06 -6.80
N ALA A 386 9.65 -0.73 -6.24
CA ALA A 386 9.15 0.65 -6.20
C ALA A 386 10.06 1.59 -5.37
N CYS A 387 10.82 1.03 -4.42
CA CYS A 387 11.86 1.74 -3.66
C CYS A 387 13.25 1.71 -4.33
N GLY A 388 13.34 1.29 -5.61
CA GLY A 388 14.57 1.31 -6.38
C GLY A 388 15.52 0.13 -6.12
N LYS A 389 15.06 -0.93 -5.46
CA LYS A 389 15.82 -2.17 -5.30
C LYS A 389 15.61 -3.09 -6.50
N ILE A 390 16.47 -4.09 -6.62
CA ILE A 390 16.38 -5.14 -7.65
C ILE A 390 16.18 -6.47 -6.93
N PRO A 391 14.93 -6.82 -6.59
CA PRO A 391 14.64 -8.02 -5.83
C PRO A 391 14.66 -9.26 -6.71
N PHE A 392 15.28 -10.33 -6.18
CA PHE A 392 15.19 -11.70 -6.65
C PHE A 392 14.30 -12.48 -5.69
N VAL A 393 13.29 -13.17 -6.22
CA VAL A 393 12.37 -14.02 -5.46
C VAL A 393 12.62 -15.46 -5.86
N SER A 394 12.96 -16.30 -4.91
CA SER A 394 13.34 -17.70 -5.14
C SER A 394 12.43 -18.65 -4.38
N THR A 395 11.93 -19.66 -5.09
CA THR A 395 11.24 -20.83 -4.53
C THR A 395 11.19 -21.94 -5.59
N PHE A 396 10.38 -22.99 -5.42
CA PHE A 396 10.15 -23.95 -6.50
C PHE A 396 9.21 -23.35 -7.56
N ALA A 397 9.40 -23.76 -8.80
CA ALA A 397 8.59 -23.26 -9.93
C ALA A 397 7.08 -23.49 -9.68
N CYS A 398 6.69 -24.70 -9.26
CA CYS A 398 5.31 -25.02 -8.94
C CYS A 398 4.73 -24.16 -7.80
N PHE A 399 5.53 -23.71 -6.84
CA PHE A 399 5.04 -22.86 -5.73
C PHE A 399 4.82 -21.41 -6.14
N LEU A 400 5.52 -20.91 -7.16
CA LEU A 400 5.28 -19.58 -7.71
C LEU A 400 3.86 -19.43 -8.27
N THR A 401 3.20 -20.53 -8.66
CA THR A 401 1.81 -20.51 -9.13
C THR A 401 0.83 -19.96 -8.09
N ARG A 402 1.15 -20.09 -6.77
CA ARG A 402 0.34 -19.49 -5.70
C ARG A 402 0.35 -17.96 -5.75
N ALA A 403 1.37 -17.36 -6.30
CA ALA A 403 1.51 -15.91 -6.43
C ALA A 403 1.12 -15.39 -7.84
N PHE A 404 0.33 -16.15 -8.60
CA PHE A 404 -0.02 -15.84 -9.99
C PHE A 404 -0.53 -14.40 -10.16
N ASP A 405 -1.49 -13.97 -9.33
CA ASP A 405 -2.03 -12.63 -9.45
C ASP A 405 -1.02 -11.54 -9.04
N GLN A 406 -0.19 -11.79 -8.04
CA GLN A 406 0.87 -10.88 -7.63
C GLN A 406 1.91 -10.71 -8.75
N ILE A 407 2.24 -11.77 -9.48
CA ILE A 407 3.13 -11.73 -10.66
C ILE A 407 2.49 -10.89 -11.76
N ARG A 408 1.20 -11.09 -12.06
CA ARG A 408 0.45 -10.25 -13.00
C ARG A 408 0.47 -8.78 -12.58
N MET A 409 0.22 -8.49 -11.30
CA MET A 409 0.21 -7.12 -10.77
C MET A 409 1.61 -6.50 -10.72
N ALA A 410 2.67 -7.30 -10.61
CA ALA A 410 4.04 -6.81 -10.77
C ALA A 410 4.28 -6.23 -12.17
N ALA A 411 3.78 -6.90 -13.21
CA ALA A 411 3.85 -6.39 -14.58
C ALA A 411 3.04 -5.09 -14.76
N VAL A 412 1.81 -5.01 -14.21
CA VAL A 412 0.98 -3.79 -14.23
C VAL A 412 1.67 -2.65 -13.46
N SER A 413 2.36 -2.98 -12.39
CA SER A 413 3.16 -2.04 -11.58
C SER A 413 4.49 -1.65 -12.24
N ARG A 414 4.87 -2.25 -13.37
CA ARG A 414 6.18 -2.07 -14.02
C ARG A 414 7.35 -2.39 -13.07
N ALA A 415 7.16 -3.36 -12.19
CA ALA A 415 8.15 -3.72 -11.18
C ALA A 415 9.33 -4.47 -11.83
N THR A 416 10.54 -4.11 -11.42
CA THR A 416 11.79 -4.74 -11.87
C THR A 416 12.14 -5.91 -10.92
N ILE A 417 11.34 -6.97 -10.93
CA ILE A 417 11.55 -8.17 -10.13
C ILE A 417 12.19 -9.29 -10.95
N LYS A 418 12.90 -10.18 -10.30
CA LYS A 418 13.48 -11.40 -10.88
C LYS A 418 12.90 -12.59 -10.15
N LEU A 419 12.27 -13.50 -10.87
CA LEU A 419 11.71 -14.74 -10.33
C LEU A 419 12.62 -15.90 -10.67
N ALA A 420 12.97 -16.72 -9.69
CA ALA A 420 13.78 -17.91 -9.86
C ALA A 420 13.02 -19.12 -9.30
N GLY A 421 12.43 -19.90 -10.21
CA GLY A 421 11.76 -21.16 -9.89
C GLY A 421 12.71 -22.33 -10.10
N SER A 422 13.06 -23.05 -9.04
CA SER A 422 13.80 -24.30 -9.14
C SER A 422 12.88 -25.51 -9.35
N HIS A 423 13.42 -26.65 -9.68
CA HIS A 423 12.67 -27.91 -9.86
C HIS A 423 11.55 -27.80 -10.91
N CYS A 424 11.87 -27.18 -12.06
CA CYS A 424 10.94 -27.05 -13.19
C CYS A 424 10.68 -28.40 -13.85
N GLY A 425 9.52 -28.54 -14.50
CA GLY A 425 9.11 -29.72 -15.22
C GLY A 425 9.01 -30.94 -14.32
N VAL A 426 9.41 -32.10 -14.83
CA VAL A 426 9.33 -33.41 -14.15
C VAL A 426 10.63 -33.78 -13.39
N SER A 427 11.58 -32.87 -13.30
CA SER A 427 12.92 -33.15 -12.73
C SER A 427 12.92 -33.46 -11.24
N ILE A 428 11.84 -33.08 -10.53
CA ILE A 428 11.69 -33.38 -9.10
C ILE A 428 11.49 -34.86 -8.81
N GLY A 429 11.03 -35.66 -9.81
CA GLY A 429 10.99 -37.12 -9.76
C GLY A 429 10.07 -37.67 -8.69
N GLU A 430 10.69 -38.26 -7.65
CA GLU A 430 10.00 -39.02 -6.60
C GLU A 430 9.07 -38.24 -5.72
N ASP A 431 9.19 -36.90 -5.62
CA ASP A 431 8.22 -36.06 -4.88
C ASP A 431 6.85 -35.99 -5.59
N GLY A 432 6.81 -36.39 -6.85
CA GLY A 432 5.58 -36.61 -7.57
C GLY A 432 4.94 -35.35 -8.17
N PRO A 433 3.73 -35.49 -8.77
CA PRO A 433 3.12 -34.46 -9.63
C PRO A 433 2.83 -33.14 -8.93
N SER A 434 2.55 -33.15 -7.62
CA SER A 434 2.24 -31.93 -6.87
C SER A 434 3.43 -30.97 -6.73
N GLN A 435 4.64 -31.46 -7.03
CA GLN A 435 5.89 -30.70 -6.96
C GLN A 435 6.46 -30.36 -8.35
N MET A 436 5.81 -30.83 -9.41
CA MET A 436 6.24 -30.59 -10.79
C MET A 436 5.77 -29.20 -11.25
N GLY A 437 6.68 -28.38 -11.73
CA GLY A 437 6.39 -27.07 -12.32
C GLY A 437 6.14 -27.24 -13.82
N LEU A 438 4.89 -27.46 -14.23
CA LEU A 438 4.49 -27.69 -15.62
C LEU A 438 3.74 -26.47 -16.22
N GLU A 439 3.31 -25.54 -15.39
CA GLU A 439 2.53 -24.33 -15.73
C GLU A 439 3.39 -23.07 -15.87
N ASP A 440 4.67 -23.15 -15.59
CA ASP A 440 5.64 -22.05 -15.55
C ASP A 440 6.17 -21.57 -16.91
#